data_4a59551104472a51532d422fc9401fc3
#
_entry.id   4a59551104472a51532d422fc9401fc3
#
_cell.length_a   1.000
_cell.length_b   1.000
_cell.length_c   1.000
_cell.angle_alpha   90.00
_cell.angle_beta   90.00
_cell.angle_gamma   90.00
#
_symmetry.space_group_name_H-M   'P 1'
#
loop_
_entity.id
_entity.type
_entity.pdbx_description
1 polymer ?
#
loop_
_entity_poly.entity_id
_entity_poly.type
_entity_poly.pdbx_seq_one_letter_code
_entity_poly.pdbx_strand_id
1 'polypeptide(L)'
;MWDGIEGADSIVLNPHKWLGVAFDCSLYYVRDPQHLVRVMSTNPSYLRSAVDERVKNLRDWGIPLGRRFRALKLWCLIREQGVFGLQARLRRDLENARWLAGQVAGAPKWRLLAPVPLQTLCVRHQPPGLEGEALDRHTLGWAERINRSGAGYLTPATLDGRWMVRVSIGALATERAHVEALWQAMQAEAEAPPA
;
A
#
# COMPACT_ATOMS: atom_id res chain seq x y z
N MET A 1 2.89 9.04 -13.72
CA MET A 1 3.37 8.58 -12.39
C MET A 1 4.87 8.80 -12.21
N TRP A 2 5.65 8.65 -13.27
CA TRP A 2 7.11 8.75 -13.21
C TRP A 2 7.66 10.08 -13.69
N ASP A 3 6.79 11.00 -14.13
CA ASP A 3 7.18 12.34 -14.58
C ASP A 3 7.83 13.10 -13.41
N GLY A 4 9.00 13.67 -13.65
CA GLY A 4 9.78 14.38 -12.63
C GLY A 4 10.71 13.47 -11.79
N ILE A 5 10.73 12.16 -12.02
CA ILE A 5 11.59 11.22 -11.27
C ILE A 5 13.08 11.53 -11.47
N GLU A 6 13.43 12.11 -12.61
CA GLU A 6 14.79 12.58 -12.91
C GLU A 6 15.26 13.68 -11.96
N GLY A 7 14.34 14.39 -11.31
CA GLY A 7 14.61 15.39 -10.27
C GLY A 7 14.80 14.80 -8.86
N ALA A 8 14.45 13.53 -8.64
CA ALA A 8 14.53 12.93 -7.30
C ALA A 8 15.96 12.59 -6.89
N ASP A 9 16.37 12.91 -5.66
CA ASP A 9 17.64 12.50 -5.09
C ASP A 9 17.60 11.07 -4.57
N SER A 10 16.42 10.61 -4.15
CA SER A 10 16.22 9.22 -3.72
C SER A 10 14.78 8.75 -3.96
N ILE A 11 14.64 7.42 -4.09
CA ILE A 11 13.34 6.76 -4.27
C ILE A 11 13.28 5.54 -3.37
N VAL A 12 12.14 5.39 -2.69
CA VAL A 12 11.84 4.21 -1.87
C VAL A 12 10.68 3.44 -2.47
N LEU A 13 10.87 2.14 -2.66
CA LEU A 13 9.81 1.19 -3.00
C LEU A 13 9.72 0.11 -1.92
N ASN A 14 8.51 -0.30 -1.56
CA ASN A 14 8.27 -1.27 -0.52
C ASN A 14 7.72 -2.59 -1.11
N PRO A 15 8.58 -3.53 -1.56
CA PRO A 15 8.14 -4.84 -2.05
C PRO A 15 7.31 -5.64 -1.05
N HIS A 16 7.50 -5.40 0.27
CA HIS A 16 6.70 -6.03 1.31
C HIS A 16 5.25 -5.50 1.43
N LYS A 17 4.84 -4.55 0.58
CA LYS A 17 3.47 -4.08 0.45
C LYS A 17 2.82 -4.74 -0.77
N TRP A 18 2.47 -3.97 -1.77
CA TRP A 18 1.72 -4.44 -2.93
C TRP A 18 2.43 -5.50 -3.77
N LEU A 19 3.76 -5.52 -3.80
CA LEU A 19 4.49 -6.57 -4.53
C LEU A 19 4.39 -7.96 -3.85
N GLY A 20 4.01 -8.02 -2.57
CA GLY A 20 3.72 -9.28 -1.87
C GLY A 20 4.92 -10.01 -1.30
N VAL A 21 6.08 -9.36 -1.19
CA VAL A 21 7.24 -9.93 -0.47
C VAL A 21 6.91 -10.01 1.01
N ALA A 22 7.28 -11.10 1.66
CA ALA A 22 7.12 -11.23 3.12
C ALA A 22 7.80 -10.08 3.88
N PHE A 23 7.15 -9.56 4.91
CA PHE A 23 7.65 -8.44 5.71
C PHE A 23 9.00 -8.78 6.37
N ASP A 24 10.02 -7.92 6.35
CA ASP A 24 10.09 -6.61 5.75
C ASP A 24 11.06 -6.61 4.55
N CYS A 25 10.79 -5.80 3.53
CA CYS A 25 11.69 -5.58 2.40
C CYS A 25 11.37 -4.23 1.75
N SER A 26 12.31 -3.29 1.81
CA SER A 26 12.25 -2.02 1.10
C SER A 26 13.44 -1.88 0.17
N LEU A 27 13.23 -1.32 -1.00
CA LEU A 27 14.27 -0.92 -1.94
C LEU A 27 14.49 0.58 -1.79
N TYR A 28 15.74 0.97 -1.66
CA TYR A 28 16.14 2.36 -1.56
C TYR A 28 17.15 2.67 -2.67
N TYR A 29 16.77 3.56 -3.56
CA TYR A 29 17.61 4.05 -4.65
C TYR A 29 18.09 5.45 -4.30
N VAL A 30 19.34 5.74 -4.52
CA VAL A 30 19.93 7.06 -4.32
C VAL A 30 20.68 7.49 -5.56
N ARG A 31 20.63 8.78 -5.88
CA ARG A 31 21.35 9.37 -6.99
C ARG A 31 22.85 9.42 -6.72
N ASP A 32 23.24 9.89 -5.54
CA ASP A 32 24.61 9.97 -5.09
C ASP A 32 24.90 9.02 -3.93
N PRO A 33 25.44 7.80 -4.23
CA PRO A 33 25.76 6.85 -3.16
C PRO A 33 26.87 7.35 -2.23
N GLN A 34 27.80 8.19 -2.70
CA GLN A 34 28.89 8.69 -1.86
C GLN A 34 28.36 9.66 -0.80
N HIS A 35 27.37 10.49 -1.17
CA HIS A 35 26.69 11.35 -0.19
C HIS A 35 26.00 10.52 0.90
N LEU A 36 25.30 9.46 0.52
CA LEU A 36 24.65 8.56 1.47
C LEU A 36 25.66 7.92 2.42
N VAL A 37 26.74 7.34 1.89
CA VAL A 37 27.79 6.68 2.70
C VAL A 37 28.46 7.67 3.64
N ARG A 38 28.78 8.89 3.18
CA ARG A 38 29.37 9.93 4.03
C ARG A 38 28.52 10.29 5.24
N VAL A 39 27.18 10.26 5.08
CA VAL A 39 26.23 10.59 6.16
C VAL A 39 25.96 9.39 7.07
N MET A 40 25.89 8.19 6.51
CA MET A 40 25.44 6.99 7.23
C MET A 40 26.55 6.14 7.81
N SER A 41 27.78 6.21 7.25
CA SER A 41 28.88 5.38 7.71
C SER A 41 29.38 5.82 9.09
N THR A 42 29.42 4.87 10.01
CA THR A 42 30.05 5.04 11.32
C THR A 42 31.47 4.50 11.36
N ASN A 43 31.82 3.60 10.42
CA ASN A 43 33.12 2.95 10.21
C ASN A 43 33.94 2.71 11.49
N PRO A 44 33.44 1.99 12.49
CA PRO A 44 34.12 1.77 13.75
C PRO A 44 35.41 0.98 13.53
N SER A 45 36.44 1.31 14.32
CA SER A 45 37.82 0.79 14.11
C SER A 45 37.91 -0.74 14.10
N TYR A 46 37.07 -1.43 14.91
CA TYR A 46 37.09 -2.88 15.01
C TYR A 46 36.48 -3.62 13.80
N LEU A 47 35.80 -2.89 12.90
CA LEU A 47 35.24 -3.44 11.66
C LEU A 47 36.07 -3.09 10.42
N ARG A 48 37.15 -2.33 10.56
CA ARG A 48 38.00 -1.98 9.42
C ARG A 48 38.80 -3.20 8.96
N SER A 49 38.79 -3.41 7.65
CA SER A 49 39.57 -4.49 7.03
C SER A 49 40.46 -3.96 5.90
N ALA A 50 41.51 -4.69 5.56
CA ALA A 50 42.45 -4.33 4.47
C ALA A 50 41.78 -4.30 3.08
N VAL A 51 40.56 -4.78 2.96
CA VAL A 51 39.78 -4.82 1.70
C VAL A 51 38.67 -3.80 1.63
N ASP A 52 38.46 -2.96 2.67
CA ASP A 52 37.36 -2.00 2.74
C ASP A 52 37.31 -1.04 1.55
N GLU A 53 38.48 -0.65 1.04
CA GLU A 53 38.58 0.23 -0.14
C GLU A 53 38.28 -0.49 -1.48
N ARG A 54 38.29 -1.83 -1.48
CA ARG A 54 38.14 -2.65 -2.68
C ARG A 54 36.72 -3.22 -2.84
N VAL A 55 35.92 -3.16 -1.79
CA VAL A 55 34.60 -3.74 -1.77
C VAL A 55 33.55 -2.72 -1.33
N LYS A 56 32.33 -2.87 -1.82
CA LYS A 56 31.22 -2.07 -1.38
C LYS A 56 30.66 -2.64 -0.06
N ASN A 57 30.95 -1.97 1.05
CA ASN A 57 30.47 -2.37 2.36
C ASN A 57 29.02 -1.90 2.59
N LEU A 58 28.06 -2.81 2.58
CA LEU A 58 26.64 -2.47 2.78
C LEU A 58 26.33 -1.99 4.20
N ARG A 59 27.20 -2.23 5.19
CA ARG A 59 27.10 -1.64 6.54
C ARG A 59 27.12 -0.11 6.52
N ASP A 60 27.80 0.48 5.52
CA ASP A 60 27.97 1.93 5.39
C ASP A 60 26.78 2.60 4.68
N TRP A 61 25.78 1.82 4.24
CA TRP A 61 24.61 2.28 3.51
C TRP A 61 23.39 2.50 4.40
N GLY A 62 23.54 2.50 5.71
CA GLY A 62 22.44 2.68 6.65
C GLY A 62 22.90 2.57 8.10
N ILE A 63 22.01 2.87 9.02
CA ILE A 63 22.30 2.91 10.46
C ILE A 63 22.71 1.53 11.02
N PRO A 64 21.99 0.39 10.72
CA PRO A 64 22.36 -0.89 11.30
C PRO A 64 23.63 -1.46 10.70
N LEU A 65 24.62 -1.81 11.53
CA LEU A 65 25.84 -2.50 11.12
C LEU A 65 25.58 -3.91 10.58
N GLY A 66 24.71 -4.66 11.27
CA GLY A 66 24.24 -5.99 10.83
C GLY A 66 22.90 -5.90 10.11
N ARG A 67 22.75 -6.60 8.98
CA ARG A 67 21.54 -6.55 8.15
C ARG A 67 21.11 -7.95 7.76
N ARG A 68 19.78 -8.17 7.75
CA ARG A 68 19.20 -9.36 7.15
C ARG A 68 19.40 -9.33 5.64
N PHE A 69 19.57 -10.50 5.02
CA PHE A 69 19.62 -10.64 3.57
C PHE A 69 18.20 -10.56 2.96
N ARG A 70 17.61 -9.36 3.02
CA ARG A 70 16.23 -9.11 2.56
C ARG A 70 16.05 -9.29 1.06
N ALA A 71 17.11 -9.10 0.28
CA ALA A 71 17.07 -9.27 -1.17
C ALA A 71 16.72 -10.72 -1.60
N LEU A 72 17.06 -11.72 -0.78
CA LEU A 72 16.79 -13.13 -1.10
C LEU A 72 15.29 -13.39 -1.29
N LYS A 73 14.44 -12.90 -0.40
CA LYS A 73 12.99 -13.11 -0.52
C LYS A 73 12.36 -12.36 -1.70
N LEU A 74 12.89 -11.20 -2.06
CA LEU A 74 12.50 -10.51 -3.30
C LEU A 74 12.94 -11.30 -4.53
N TRP A 75 14.16 -11.84 -4.52
CA TRP A 75 14.65 -12.69 -5.58
C TRP A 75 13.79 -13.95 -5.75
N CYS A 76 13.45 -14.64 -4.64
CA CYS A 76 12.57 -15.80 -4.66
C CYS A 76 11.22 -15.48 -5.29
N LEU A 77 10.58 -14.37 -4.91
CA LEU A 77 9.31 -13.93 -5.48
C LEU A 77 9.41 -13.70 -7.00
N ILE A 78 10.45 -13.00 -7.43
CA ILE A 78 10.66 -12.73 -8.86
C ILE A 78 10.93 -14.03 -9.62
N ARG A 79 11.66 -14.99 -9.03
CA ARG A 79 11.92 -16.29 -9.65
C ARG A 79 10.68 -17.16 -9.72
N GLU A 80 9.82 -17.10 -8.72
CA GLU A 80 8.57 -17.87 -8.66
C GLU A 80 7.53 -17.34 -9.67
N GLN A 81 7.26 -16.05 -9.66
CA GLN A 81 6.18 -15.47 -10.45
C GLN A 81 6.63 -14.97 -11.84
N GLY A 82 7.89 -14.65 -11.99
CA GLY A 82 8.42 -13.98 -13.16
C GLY A 82 7.93 -12.55 -13.31
N VAL A 83 8.54 -11.79 -14.22
CA VAL A 83 8.16 -10.39 -14.47
C VAL A 83 6.73 -10.30 -15.02
N PHE A 84 6.37 -11.18 -15.96
CA PHE A 84 5.05 -11.19 -16.57
C PHE A 84 3.94 -11.58 -15.58
N GLY A 85 4.20 -12.54 -14.68
CA GLY A 85 3.24 -12.92 -13.63
C GLY A 85 3.00 -11.77 -12.64
N LEU A 86 4.05 -11.10 -12.20
CA LEU A 86 3.96 -9.91 -11.36
C LEU A 86 3.17 -8.78 -12.06
N GLN A 87 3.46 -8.52 -13.32
CA GLN A 87 2.74 -7.51 -14.10
C GLN A 87 1.25 -7.87 -14.27
N ALA A 88 0.94 -9.13 -14.57
CA ALA A 88 -0.44 -9.58 -14.73
C ALA A 88 -1.23 -9.40 -13.44
N ARG A 89 -0.66 -9.77 -12.29
CA ARG A 89 -1.27 -9.57 -10.97
C ARG A 89 -1.53 -8.10 -10.66
N LEU A 90 -0.53 -7.25 -10.84
CA LEU A 90 -0.69 -5.81 -10.61
C LEU A 90 -1.74 -5.18 -11.52
N ARG A 91 -1.82 -5.60 -12.80
CA ARG A 91 -2.86 -5.13 -13.73
C ARG A 91 -4.24 -5.58 -13.29
N ARG A 92 -4.40 -6.83 -12.85
CA ARG A 92 -5.66 -7.33 -12.29
C ARG A 92 -6.12 -6.50 -11.09
N ASP A 93 -5.23 -6.16 -10.18
CA ASP A 93 -5.55 -5.33 -9.01
C ASP A 93 -6.00 -3.91 -9.44
N LEU A 94 -5.33 -3.33 -10.44
CA LEU A 94 -5.72 -2.03 -11.01
C LEU A 94 -7.08 -2.09 -11.70
N GLU A 95 -7.36 -3.14 -12.46
CA GLU A 95 -8.65 -3.35 -13.12
C GLU A 95 -9.77 -3.53 -12.10
N ASN A 96 -9.51 -4.27 -11.03
CA ASN A 96 -10.43 -4.44 -9.92
C ASN A 96 -10.71 -3.11 -9.20
N ALA A 97 -9.68 -2.30 -8.97
CA ALA A 97 -9.85 -0.99 -8.36
C ALA A 97 -10.66 -0.03 -9.26
N ARG A 98 -10.41 -0.01 -10.57
CA ARG A 98 -11.18 0.80 -11.51
C ARG A 98 -12.65 0.35 -11.57
N TRP A 99 -12.90 -0.96 -11.57
CA TRP A 99 -14.25 -1.49 -11.53
C TRP A 99 -14.99 -1.03 -10.28
N LEU A 100 -14.37 -1.23 -9.10
CA LEU A 100 -14.98 -0.80 -7.83
C LEU A 100 -15.20 0.72 -7.79
N ALA A 101 -14.25 1.50 -8.31
CA ALA A 101 -14.41 2.94 -8.42
C ALA A 101 -15.62 3.33 -9.30
N GLY A 102 -15.85 2.61 -10.41
CA GLY A 102 -17.03 2.78 -11.24
C GLY A 102 -18.32 2.44 -10.50
N GLN A 103 -18.36 1.35 -9.70
CA GLN A 103 -19.50 0.99 -8.89
C GLN A 103 -19.82 2.08 -7.84
N VAL A 104 -18.80 2.53 -7.12
CA VAL A 104 -18.94 3.60 -6.11
C VAL A 104 -19.42 4.90 -6.75
N ALA A 105 -18.86 5.29 -7.90
CA ALA A 105 -19.25 6.53 -8.58
C ALA A 105 -20.69 6.50 -9.14
N GLY A 106 -21.15 5.32 -9.56
CA GLY A 106 -22.50 5.13 -10.08
C GLY A 106 -23.58 4.89 -9.02
N ALA A 107 -23.20 4.63 -7.77
CA ALA A 107 -24.15 4.30 -6.70
C ALA A 107 -24.62 5.56 -5.96
N PRO A 108 -25.95 5.72 -5.74
CA PRO A 108 -26.48 6.80 -4.93
C PRO A 108 -25.89 6.76 -3.52
N LYS A 109 -25.71 7.93 -2.91
CA LYS A 109 -25.17 8.07 -1.54
C LYS A 109 -23.68 7.68 -1.37
N TRP A 110 -23.02 7.09 -2.37
CA TRP A 110 -21.60 6.78 -2.31
C TRP A 110 -20.76 7.88 -2.94
N ARG A 111 -19.56 8.08 -2.42
CA ARG A 111 -18.61 9.10 -2.91
C ARG A 111 -17.20 8.54 -2.96
N LEU A 112 -16.50 8.82 -4.07
CA LEU A 112 -15.04 8.78 -4.15
C LEU A 112 -14.49 10.12 -3.66
N LEU A 113 -13.63 10.10 -2.66
CA LEU A 113 -13.11 11.31 -2.02
C LEU A 113 -11.73 11.72 -2.53
N ALA A 114 -11.11 10.87 -3.33
CA ALA A 114 -9.81 11.14 -3.96
C ALA A 114 -9.73 10.46 -5.31
N PRO A 115 -8.87 10.93 -6.24
CA PRO A 115 -8.56 10.21 -7.46
C PRO A 115 -8.03 8.80 -7.17
N VAL A 116 -8.33 7.86 -8.07
CA VAL A 116 -7.93 6.44 -7.97
C VAL A 116 -6.86 6.12 -9.03
N PRO A 117 -5.63 6.63 -8.91
CA PRO A 117 -4.57 6.36 -9.90
C PRO A 117 -4.00 4.95 -9.79
N LEU A 118 -4.14 4.30 -8.64
CA LEU A 118 -3.64 2.96 -8.35
C LEU A 118 -4.76 2.07 -7.78
N GLN A 119 -4.42 1.15 -6.88
CA GLN A 119 -5.32 0.12 -6.37
C GLN A 119 -6.01 0.48 -5.05
N THR A 120 -5.90 1.73 -4.58
CA THR A 120 -6.50 2.18 -3.33
C THR A 120 -7.59 3.21 -3.61
N LEU A 121 -8.78 2.97 -3.10
CA LEU A 121 -9.92 3.88 -3.14
C LEU A 121 -10.11 4.53 -1.77
N CYS A 122 -10.51 5.80 -1.77
CA CYS A 122 -10.99 6.51 -0.59
C CYS A 122 -12.51 6.73 -0.78
N VAL A 123 -13.32 6.06 0.03
CA VAL A 123 -14.77 6.02 -0.16
C VAL A 123 -15.52 6.46 1.09
N ARG A 124 -16.74 6.97 0.89
CA ARG A 124 -17.67 7.29 1.95
C ARG A 124 -19.09 6.98 1.48
N HIS A 125 -19.91 6.39 2.34
CA HIS A 125 -21.36 6.34 2.18
C HIS A 125 -21.95 7.55 2.90
N GLN A 126 -22.67 8.38 2.18
CA GLN A 126 -23.22 9.66 2.65
C GLN A 126 -24.69 9.78 2.29
N PRO A 127 -25.60 9.18 3.08
CA PRO A 127 -27.02 9.30 2.88
C PRO A 127 -27.48 10.75 3.17
N PRO A 128 -28.57 11.20 2.53
CA PRO A 128 -29.12 12.52 2.78
C PRO A 128 -29.44 12.76 4.26
N GLY A 129 -29.11 13.97 4.75
CA GLY A 129 -29.38 14.34 6.13
C GLY A 129 -28.36 13.83 7.17
N LEU A 130 -27.37 13.06 6.76
CA LEU A 130 -26.31 12.58 7.66
C LEU A 130 -25.03 13.41 7.45
N GLU A 131 -24.68 14.19 8.46
CA GLU A 131 -23.54 15.12 8.40
C GLU A 131 -22.73 15.11 9.70
N GLY A 132 -21.58 15.79 9.68
CA GLY A 132 -20.75 16.01 10.86
C GLY A 132 -20.34 14.72 11.55
N GLU A 133 -20.40 14.70 12.87
CA GLU A 133 -20.04 13.54 13.69
C GLU A 133 -20.95 12.33 13.47
N ALA A 134 -22.23 12.55 13.10
CA ALA A 134 -23.13 11.45 12.80
C ALA A 134 -22.69 10.68 11.55
N LEU A 135 -22.23 11.40 10.52
CA LEU A 135 -21.66 10.80 9.32
C LEU A 135 -20.33 10.07 9.63
N ASP A 136 -19.51 10.62 10.53
CA ASP A 136 -18.26 10.01 10.95
C ASP A 136 -18.54 8.68 11.71
N ARG A 137 -19.48 8.67 12.66
CA ARG A 137 -19.89 7.45 13.36
C ARG A 137 -20.46 6.41 12.40
N HIS A 138 -21.31 6.82 11.46
CA HIS A 138 -21.83 5.95 10.41
C HIS A 138 -20.70 5.32 9.58
N THR A 139 -19.71 6.13 9.16
CA THR A 139 -18.56 5.68 8.36
C THR A 139 -17.72 4.64 9.11
N LEU A 140 -17.44 4.87 10.37
CA LEU A 140 -16.71 3.92 11.21
C LEU A 140 -17.53 2.64 11.46
N GLY A 141 -18.83 2.78 11.72
CA GLY A 141 -19.72 1.68 12.05
C GLY A 141 -19.83 0.63 10.95
N TRP A 142 -20.12 1.03 9.70
CA TRP A 142 -20.24 0.05 8.62
C TRP A 142 -18.89 -0.58 8.26
N ALA A 143 -17.78 0.17 8.35
CA ALA A 143 -16.46 -0.40 8.12
C ALA A 143 -16.09 -1.44 9.19
N GLU A 144 -16.42 -1.19 10.45
CA GLU A 144 -16.21 -2.13 11.54
C GLU A 144 -17.04 -3.41 11.36
N ARG A 145 -18.30 -3.30 10.98
CA ARG A 145 -19.14 -4.47 10.71
C ARG A 145 -18.58 -5.35 9.59
N ILE A 146 -18.09 -4.75 8.50
CA ILE A 146 -17.39 -5.50 7.44
C ILE A 146 -16.17 -6.21 7.97
N ASN A 147 -15.34 -5.52 8.76
CA ASN A 147 -14.12 -6.10 9.32
C ASN A 147 -14.44 -7.26 10.28
N ARG A 148 -15.53 -7.16 11.06
CA ARG A 148 -15.98 -8.23 11.96
C ARG A 148 -16.59 -9.42 11.22
N SER A 149 -17.28 -9.17 10.11
CA SER A 149 -17.90 -10.26 9.33
C SER A 149 -16.89 -11.11 8.57
N GLY A 150 -15.67 -10.61 8.37
CA GLY A 150 -14.65 -11.26 7.55
C GLY A 150 -14.86 -11.12 6.04
N ALA A 151 -15.86 -10.34 5.59
CA ALA A 151 -16.07 -10.06 4.17
C ALA A 151 -14.90 -9.28 3.54
N GLY A 152 -14.16 -8.55 4.35
CA GLY A 152 -12.95 -7.84 3.98
C GLY A 152 -12.31 -7.14 5.16
N TYR A 153 -11.09 -6.62 4.97
CA TYR A 153 -10.43 -5.76 5.95
C TYR A 153 -10.26 -4.36 5.38
N LEU A 154 -11.06 -3.43 5.87
CA LEU A 154 -11.09 -2.03 5.46
C LEU A 154 -10.40 -1.16 6.49
N THR A 155 -9.75 -0.08 6.04
CA THR A 155 -9.01 0.81 6.94
C THR A 155 -9.67 2.18 6.99
N PRO A 156 -10.35 2.54 8.07
CA PRO A 156 -10.77 3.93 8.30
C PRO A 156 -9.57 4.87 8.36
N ALA A 157 -9.73 6.05 7.81
CA ALA A 157 -8.75 7.13 7.85
C ALA A 157 -9.47 8.49 7.76
N THR A 158 -8.75 9.57 8.01
CA THR A 158 -9.30 10.92 7.87
C THR A 158 -8.78 11.59 6.60
N LEU A 159 -9.66 12.33 5.95
CA LEU A 159 -9.35 13.24 4.85
C LEU A 159 -10.09 14.55 5.11
N ASP A 160 -9.36 15.67 5.13
CA ASP A 160 -9.89 17.00 5.43
C ASP A 160 -10.69 17.06 6.75
N GLY A 161 -10.18 16.38 7.78
CA GLY A 161 -10.80 16.32 9.11
C GLY A 161 -12.06 15.47 9.22
N ARG A 162 -12.41 14.67 8.21
CA ARG A 162 -13.58 13.77 8.17
C ARG A 162 -13.20 12.34 7.94
N TRP A 163 -13.89 11.41 8.60
CA TRP A 163 -13.66 9.98 8.42
C TRP A 163 -14.08 9.51 7.03
N MET A 164 -13.27 8.67 6.46
CA MET A 164 -13.50 7.94 5.22
C MET A 164 -12.94 6.52 5.36
N VAL A 165 -13.23 5.66 4.42
CA VAL A 165 -12.73 4.28 4.40
C VAL A 165 -11.82 4.08 3.20
N ARG A 166 -10.63 3.54 3.46
CA ARG A 166 -9.70 3.11 2.43
C ARG A 166 -9.96 1.65 2.08
N VAL A 167 -10.16 1.39 0.79
CA VAL A 167 -10.23 0.05 0.21
C VAL A 167 -8.97 -0.15 -0.63
N SER A 168 -8.05 -0.98 -0.15
CA SER A 168 -6.81 -1.31 -0.85
C SER A 168 -6.90 -2.72 -1.43
N ILE A 169 -6.86 -2.84 -2.75
CA ILE A 169 -6.95 -4.10 -3.47
C ILE A 169 -5.53 -4.56 -3.80
N GLY A 170 -5.00 -5.55 -3.07
CA GLY A 170 -3.61 -5.96 -3.28
C GLY A 170 -3.19 -7.24 -2.57
N ALA A 171 -4.12 -7.97 -1.95
CA ALA A 171 -3.83 -9.31 -1.44
C ALA A 171 -3.63 -10.29 -2.61
N LEU A 172 -2.65 -11.19 -2.48
CA LEU A 172 -2.18 -12.04 -3.58
C LEU A 172 -3.30 -12.87 -4.23
N ALA A 173 -4.26 -13.35 -3.43
CA ALA A 173 -5.37 -14.18 -3.86
C ALA A 173 -6.63 -13.41 -4.27
N THR A 174 -6.58 -12.07 -4.31
CA THR A 174 -7.77 -11.27 -4.62
C THR A 174 -8.11 -11.37 -6.10
N GLU A 175 -9.31 -11.88 -6.38
CA GLU A 175 -9.91 -11.95 -7.70
C GLU A 175 -11.11 -10.99 -7.80
N ARG A 176 -11.65 -10.81 -9.01
CA ARG A 176 -12.84 -9.99 -9.27
C ARG A 176 -14.02 -10.36 -8.37
N ALA A 177 -14.31 -11.63 -8.23
CA ALA A 177 -15.43 -12.11 -7.41
C ALA A 177 -15.33 -11.68 -5.94
N HIS A 178 -14.11 -11.61 -5.38
CA HIS A 178 -13.90 -11.13 -4.01
C HIS A 178 -14.22 -9.64 -3.88
N VAL A 179 -13.87 -8.84 -4.89
CA VAL A 179 -14.17 -7.39 -4.90
C VAL A 179 -15.65 -7.12 -5.11
N GLU A 180 -16.33 -7.95 -5.91
CA GLU A 180 -17.78 -7.91 -6.08
C GLU A 180 -18.50 -8.25 -4.78
N ALA A 181 -18.10 -9.32 -4.11
CA ALA A 181 -18.64 -9.70 -2.80
C ALA A 181 -18.39 -8.60 -1.73
N LEU A 182 -17.20 -8.00 -1.72
CA LEU A 182 -16.90 -6.86 -0.85
C LEU A 182 -17.84 -5.68 -1.13
N TRP A 183 -18.06 -5.34 -2.41
CA TRP A 183 -18.96 -4.24 -2.78
C TRP A 183 -20.40 -4.49 -2.30
N GLN A 184 -20.91 -5.71 -2.47
CA GLN A 184 -22.22 -6.10 -1.95
C GLN A 184 -22.29 -5.96 -0.42
N ALA A 185 -21.26 -6.43 0.29
CA ALA A 185 -21.17 -6.27 1.74
C ALA A 185 -21.12 -4.79 2.15
N MET A 186 -20.37 -3.95 1.45
CA MET A 186 -20.31 -2.51 1.71
C MET A 186 -21.68 -1.86 1.59
N GLN A 187 -22.45 -2.20 0.55
CA GLN A 187 -23.80 -1.68 0.36
C GLN A 187 -24.76 -2.14 1.47
N ALA A 188 -24.74 -3.43 1.80
CA ALA A 188 -25.60 -3.99 2.84
C ALA A 188 -25.30 -3.40 4.22
N GLU A 189 -24.03 -3.33 4.60
CA GLU A 189 -23.61 -2.82 5.91
C GLU A 189 -23.80 -1.30 6.05
N ALA A 190 -23.67 -0.55 4.96
CA ALA A 190 -23.92 0.88 4.98
C ALA A 190 -25.41 1.26 5.12
N GLU A 191 -26.32 0.38 4.73
CA GLU A 191 -27.76 0.58 4.89
C GLU A 191 -28.29 -0.06 6.20
N ALA A 192 -27.51 -0.90 6.87
CA ALA A 192 -27.92 -1.51 8.14
C ALA A 192 -28.06 -0.44 9.26
N PRO A 193 -29.07 -0.56 10.14
CA PRO A 193 -29.19 0.35 11.27
C PRO A 193 -27.95 0.28 12.16
N PRO A 194 -27.60 1.39 12.84
CA PRO A 194 -26.52 1.36 13.82
C PRO A 194 -26.84 0.33 14.92
N ALA A 195 -25.81 -0.46 15.28
CA ALA A 195 -25.93 -1.45 16.36
C ALA A 195 -26.04 -0.77 17.74
#